data_b239cf7200a4fbbff94137f58588b5fe
#
_entry.id   b239cf7200a4fbbff94137f58588b5fe
#
_cell.length_a   1.000
_cell.length_b   1.000
_cell.length_c   1.000
_cell.angle_alpha   90.00
_cell.angle_beta   90.00
_cell.angle_gamma   90.00
#
_symmetry.space_group_name_H-M   'P 1'
#
loop_
_entity.id
_entity.type
_entity.pdbx_description
1 polymer ?
#
loop_
_entity_poly.entity_id
_entity_poly.type
_entity_poly.pdbx_seq_one_letter_code
_entity_poly.pdbx_strand_id
1 'polypeptide(L)'
;MDPITRPIRVIYDTKSWEYRSKTWLAYLGVFGLACGDTVRYTIGWTGLGIWSGVLFIATLWMLARSNPIETIKRIPWSMIALYGALLLSAALSNYWLISVGAVVITAITGTFGLWLAHAFDWRHLVRIFANVSRFVLASSLLFEFYAAAILRGRILPFFKNFEGEIVPAKAYYWTQGNLFNGDRIQGILGNANLLAYVSMIALIVFAVEFAIIGTSRWISIASLASAVLCLSLSKSVGIGFAVAAVLVSAVVSLAAEGQPKDVRHRYYRVAWVAAGIFAVAVWLMRGEIFTALGKSPDMTGRTMIWKKVLGLIWDRPFQGYGWLSYWMPGIEPYEGLVVINKVSYYQAHNAFLDMWLQGGILALIIFTVMLFITFVKLWQLAVRHTSSLYLWPILVFIGLIVQNFTESRLLSELGWVLLTLFVIKVREPEEMLEPLGRSPKRVRLLYRGLRRNRSQ
;
A
#
# COMPACT_ATOMS: atom_id res chain seq x y z
N MET A 1 -34.13 -11.70 31.48
CA MET A 1 -32.77 -12.31 31.40
C MET A 1 -32.60 -12.83 29.97
N ASP A 2 -32.09 -11.99 29.08
CA ASP A 2 -31.84 -12.39 27.68
C ASP A 2 -30.67 -13.35 27.61
N PRO A 3 -30.77 -14.45 26.85
CA PRO A 3 -29.65 -15.35 26.66
C PRO A 3 -28.58 -14.64 25.86
N ILE A 4 -27.45 -14.38 26.51
CA ILE A 4 -26.24 -13.86 25.88
C ILE A 4 -25.87 -14.80 24.74
N THR A 5 -26.21 -14.45 23.53
CA THR A 5 -25.71 -15.11 22.32
C THR A 5 -24.20 -15.04 22.33
N ARG A 6 -23.56 -16.15 22.67
CA ARG A 6 -22.09 -16.27 22.57
C ARG A 6 -21.71 -16.07 21.10
N PRO A 7 -20.82 -15.11 20.78
CA PRO A 7 -20.37 -14.95 19.42
C PRO A 7 -19.75 -16.28 18.96
N ILE A 8 -20.16 -16.73 17.78
CA ILE A 8 -19.61 -17.92 17.13
C ILE A 8 -18.13 -17.63 16.89
N ARG A 9 -17.25 -18.16 17.71
CA ARG A 9 -15.83 -18.20 17.45
C ARG A 9 -15.64 -19.08 16.22
N VAL A 10 -15.35 -18.50 15.07
CA VAL A 10 -14.87 -19.28 13.93
C VAL A 10 -13.51 -19.85 14.33
N ILE A 11 -13.50 -21.04 14.85
CA ILE A 11 -12.29 -21.79 15.17
C ILE A 11 -11.77 -22.30 13.83
N TYR A 12 -10.81 -21.58 13.25
CA TYR A 12 -10.10 -22.08 12.09
C TYR A 12 -9.31 -23.33 12.51
N ASP A 13 -9.63 -24.46 11.93
CA ASP A 13 -8.75 -25.63 12.01
C ASP A 13 -7.50 -25.33 11.16
N THR A 14 -6.47 -24.79 11.82
CA THR A 14 -5.20 -24.42 11.18
C THR A 14 -4.45 -25.61 10.58
N LYS A 15 -4.87 -26.84 10.89
CA LYS A 15 -4.31 -28.08 10.32
C LYS A 15 -5.05 -28.52 9.07
N SER A 16 -6.25 -27.99 8.81
CA SER A 16 -7.02 -28.34 7.62
C SER A 16 -6.28 -27.93 6.34
N TRP A 17 -6.39 -28.76 5.34
CA TRP A 17 -5.84 -28.49 4.01
C TRP A 17 -6.43 -27.18 3.46
N GLU A 18 -7.69 -26.95 3.66
CA GLU A 18 -8.39 -25.74 3.20
C GLU A 18 -7.81 -24.48 3.80
N TYR A 19 -7.57 -24.44 5.12
CA TYR A 19 -6.95 -23.27 5.77
C TYR A 19 -5.53 -23.05 5.26
N ARG A 20 -4.75 -24.11 5.12
CA ARG A 20 -3.35 -24.03 4.66
C ARG A 20 -3.27 -23.52 3.22
N SER A 21 -4.11 -24.04 2.32
CA SER A 21 -4.13 -23.59 0.92
C SER A 21 -4.57 -22.14 0.77
N LYS A 22 -5.60 -21.68 1.50
CA LYS A 22 -5.99 -20.26 1.57
C LYS A 22 -4.83 -19.38 2.03
N THR A 23 -4.14 -19.79 3.10
CA THR A 23 -3.03 -19.03 3.66
C THR A 23 -1.84 -18.94 2.70
N TRP A 24 -1.48 -20.05 2.03
CA TRP A 24 -0.42 -20.03 1.01
C TRP A 24 -0.77 -19.19 -0.19
N LEU A 25 -2.01 -19.27 -0.69
CA LEU A 25 -2.47 -18.40 -1.78
C LEU A 25 -2.38 -16.91 -1.38
N ALA A 26 -2.73 -16.57 -0.13
CA ALA A 26 -2.61 -15.21 0.37
C ALA A 26 -1.14 -14.76 0.44
N TYR A 27 -0.22 -15.61 0.92
CA TYR A 27 1.21 -15.29 0.95
C TYR A 27 1.78 -15.06 -0.46
N LEU A 28 1.51 -15.98 -1.39
CA LEU A 28 2.00 -15.88 -2.76
C LEU A 28 1.40 -14.68 -3.50
N GLY A 29 0.12 -14.40 -3.30
CA GLY A 29 -0.55 -13.26 -3.92
C GLY A 29 -0.06 -11.92 -3.37
N VAL A 30 0.03 -11.77 -2.05
CA VAL A 30 0.56 -10.54 -1.43
C VAL A 30 2.03 -10.34 -1.80
N PHE A 31 2.83 -11.41 -1.83
CA PHE A 31 4.22 -11.36 -2.29
C PHE A 31 4.31 -10.91 -3.75
N GLY A 32 3.59 -11.56 -4.66
CA GLY A 32 3.62 -11.22 -6.09
C GLY A 32 3.18 -9.78 -6.37
N LEU A 33 2.18 -9.28 -5.63
CA LEU A 33 1.70 -7.90 -5.74
C LEU A 33 2.65 -6.86 -5.11
N ALA A 34 3.37 -7.23 -4.05
CA ALA A 34 4.39 -6.37 -3.45
C ALA A 34 5.70 -6.36 -4.25
N CYS A 35 6.05 -7.51 -4.81
CA CYS A 35 7.34 -7.81 -5.42
C CYS A 35 7.19 -8.24 -6.89
N GLY A 36 6.26 -7.65 -7.64
CA GLY A 36 6.04 -7.96 -9.06
C GLY A 36 7.32 -7.82 -9.90
N ASP A 37 8.13 -6.80 -9.63
CA ASP A 37 9.43 -6.63 -10.27
C ASP A 37 10.42 -7.75 -9.92
N THR A 38 10.40 -8.30 -8.70
CA THR A 38 11.21 -9.47 -8.34
C THR A 38 10.86 -10.67 -9.22
N VAL A 39 9.56 -10.96 -9.35
CA VAL A 39 9.07 -12.06 -10.20
C VAL A 39 9.47 -11.81 -11.65
N ARG A 40 9.23 -10.61 -12.15
CA ARG A 40 9.60 -10.21 -13.50
C ARG A 40 11.11 -10.29 -13.77
N TYR A 41 11.93 -9.83 -12.82
CA TYR A 41 13.39 -9.83 -12.96
C TYR A 41 14.00 -11.23 -12.94
N THR A 42 13.33 -12.19 -12.30
CA THR A 42 13.76 -13.60 -12.28
C THR A 42 13.28 -14.40 -13.48
N ILE A 43 11.97 -14.34 -13.82
CA ILE A 43 11.35 -15.22 -14.82
C ILE A 43 10.77 -14.48 -16.02
N GLY A 44 11.04 -13.18 -16.15
CA GLY A 44 10.60 -12.35 -17.29
C GLY A 44 9.11 -12.00 -17.28
N TRP A 45 8.67 -11.31 -18.33
CA TRP A 45 7.27 -10.89 -18.49
C TRP A 45 6.31 -12.05 -18.65
N THR A 46 6.72 -13.09 -19.43
CA THR A 46 5.91 -14.31 -19.62
C THR A 46 5.70 -15.03 -18.30
N GLY A 47 6.78 -15.18 -17.50
CA GLY A 47 6.71 -15.81 -16.19
C GLY A 47 5.82 -15.02 -15.22
N LEU A 48 5.90 -13.69 -15.21
CA LEU A 48 5.00 -12.84 -14.42
C LEU A 48 3.53 -13.01 -14.86
N GLY A 49 3.27 -13.09 -16.16
CA GLY A 49 1.93 -13.34 -16.69
C GLY A 49 1.36 -14.69 -16.25
N ILE A 50 2.16 -15.76 -16.33
CA ILE A 50 1.78 -17.09 -15.86
C ILE A 50 1.53 -17.08 -14.36
N TRP A 51 2.44 -16.50 -13.55
CA TRP A 51 2.30 -16.36 -12.12
C TRP A 51 0.98 -15.68 -11.73
N SER A 52 0.70 -14.53 -12.35
CA SER A 52 -0.51 -13.74 -12.10
C SER A 52 -1.77 -14.50 -12.52
N GLY A 53 -1.74 -15.17 -13.66
CA GLY A 53 -2.85 -15.98 -14.17
C GLY A 53 -3.18 -17.17 -13.25
N VAL A 54 -2.18 -17.90 -12.78
CA VAL A 54 -2.35 -19.02 -11.84
C VAL A 54 -2.95 -18.51 -10.51
N LEU A 55 -2.44 -17.42 -9.97
CA LEU A 55 -2.99 -16.84 -8.74
C LEU A 55 -4.42 -16.33 -8.92
N PHE A 56 -4.74 -15.76 -10.07
CA PHE A 56 -6.09 -15.31 -10.37
C PHE A 56 -7.07 -16.50 -10.47
N ILE A 57 -6.72 -17.56 -11.20
CA ILE A 57 -7.54 -18.77 -11.31
C ILE A 57 -7.75 -19.42 -9.93
N ALA A 58 -6.69 -19.52 -9.12
CA ALA A 58 -6.78 -20.03 -7.76
C ALA A 58 -7.69 -19.16 -6.87
N THR A 59 -7.62 -17.83 -7.02
CA THR A 59 -8.49 -16.88 -6.30
C THR A 59 -9.95 -17.05 -6.69
N LEU A 60 -10.25 -17.16 -7.99
CA LEU A 60 -11.61 -17.42 -8.48
C LEU A 60 -12.15 -18.75 -7.97
N TRP A 61 -11.32 -19.80 -7.98
CA TRP A 61 -11.71 -21.11 -7.46
C TRP A 61 -12.04 -21.08 -5.97
N MET A 62 -11.25 -20.35 -5.17
CA MET A 62 -11.53 -20.14 -3.74
C MET A 62 -12.80 -19.32 -3.52
N LEU A 63 -13.05 -18.27 -4.33
CA LEU A 63 -14.27 -17.47 -4.26
C LEU A 63 -15.51 -18.30 -4.64
N ALA A 64 -15.41 -19.13 -5.67
CA ALA A 64 -16.52 -19.98 -6.10
C ALA A 64 -16.91 -21.04 -5.05
N ARG A 65 -15.96 -21.48 -4.22
CA ARG A 65 -16.20 -22.41 -3.10
C ARG A 65 -16.73 -21.71 -1.84
N SER A 66 -16.54 -20.42 -1.71
CA SER A 66 -17.22 -19.60 -0.70
C SER A 66 -18.62 -19.25 -1.19
N ASN A 67 -19.41 -18.50 -0.43
CA ASN A 67 -20.71 -18.03 -0.90
C ASN A 67 -20.52 -16.84 -1.87
N PRO A 68 -20.50 -17.05 -3.22
CA PRO A 68 -20.17 -15.99 -4.18
C PRO A 68 -21.22 -14.87 -4.18
N ILE A 69 -22.49 -15.20 -3.93
CA ILE A 69 -23.59 -14.20 -3.91
C ILE A 69 -23.40 -13.23 -2.74
N GLU A 70 -23.11 -13.75 -1.56
CA GLU A 70 -22.81 -12.94 -0.37
C GLU A 70 -21.57 -12.06 -0.59
N THR A 71 -20.56 -12.60 -1.23
CA THR A 71 -19.30 -11.88 -1.53
C THR A 71 -19.56 -10.71 -2.49
N ILE A 72 -20.33 -10.94 -3.55
CA ILE A 72 -20.68 -9.90 -4.54
C ILE A 72 -21.53 -8.79 -3.91
N LYS A 73 -22.49 -9.14 -3.05
CA LYS A 73 -23.33 -8.15 -2.35
C LYS A 73 -22.52 -7.19 -1.46
N ARG A 74 -21.31 -7.55 -1.07
CA ARG A 74 -20.43 -6.69 -0.28
C ARG A 74 -19.71 -5.63 -1.09
N ILE A 75 -19.68 -5.73 -2.42
CA ILE A 75 -19.06 -4.72 -3.29
C ILE A 75 -19.85 -3.41 -3.16
N PRO A 76 -19.20 -2.30 -2.75
CA PRO A 76 -19.90 -1.04 -2.59
C PRO A 76 -20.21 -0.36 -3.93
N TRP A 77 -21.30 0.38 -3.96
CA TRP A 77 -21.72 1.15 -5.15
C TRP A 77 -20.62 2.11 -5.64
N SER A 78 -19.84 2.70 -4.73
CA SER A 78 -18.71 3.57 -5.11
C SER A 78 -17.67 2.85 -5.95
N MET A 79 -17.43 1.58 -5.70
CA MET A 79 -16.50 0.77 -6.49
C MET A 79 -17.08 0.40 -7.85
N ILE A 80 -18.37 0.02 -7.89
CA ILE A 80 -19.09 -0.25 -9.14
C ILE A 80 -19.13 1.03 -10.00
N ALA A 81 -19.43 2.18 -9.40
CA ALA A 81 -19.46 3.46 -10.07
C ALA A 81 -18.08 3.85 -10.61
N LEU A 82 -17.00 3.58 -9.85
CA LEU A 82 -15.64 3.82 -10.32
C LEU A 82 -15.30 2.98 -11.55
N TYR A 83 -15.58 1.67 -11.52
CA TYR A 83 -15.39 0.83 -12.72
C TYR A 83 -16.25 1.29 -13.90
N GLY A 84 -17.49 1.73 -13.65
CA GLY A 84 -18.35 2.31 -14.67
C GLY A 84 -17.74 3.56 -15.31
N ALA A 85 -17.20 4.46 -14.50
CA ALA A 85 -16.51 5.67 -14.98
C ALA A 85 -15.25 5.34 -15.79
N LEU A 86 -14.45 4.35 -15.33
CA LEU A 86 -13.26 3.91 -16.05
C LEU A 86 -13.62 3.23 -17.40
N LEU A 87 -14.70 2.44 -17.45
CA LEU A 87 -15.20 1.84 -18.68
C LEU A 87 -15.74 2.90 -19.64
N LEU A 88 -16.44 3.92 -19.12
CA LEU A 88 -16.90 5.05 -19.93
C LEU A 88 -15.71 5.80 -20.56
N SER A 89 -14.69 6.11 -19.78
CA SER A 89 -13.46 6.72 -20.29
C SER A 89 -12.77 5.83 -21.31
N ALA A 90 -12.71 4.52 -21.05
CA ALA A 90 -12.14 3.53 -21.98
C ALA A 90 -12.89 3.50 -23.33
N ALA A 91 -14.22 3.52 -23.31
CA ALA A 91 -15.05 3.52 -24.51
C ALA A 91 -14.88 4.79 -25.37
N LEU A 92 -14.54 5.91 -24.73
CA LEU A 92 -14.29 7.20 -25.40
C LEU A 92 -12.82 7.40 -25.82
N SER A 93 -11.97 6.42 -25.52
CA SER A 93 -10.53 6.47 -25.82
C SER A 93 -10.23 6.09 -27.27
N ASN A 94 -9.18 6.71 -27.85
CA ASN A 94 -8.66 6.33 -29.17
C ASN A 94 -8.08 4.90 -29.22
N TYR A 95 -7.76 4.31 -28.04
CA TYR A 95 -7.27 2.94 -27.86
C TYR A 95 -8.20 2.12 -26.95
N TRP A 96 -9.51 2.24 -27.20
CA TRP A 96 -10.58 1.69 -26.36
C TRP A 96 -10.37 0.22 -25.98
N LEU A 97 -9.89 -0.62 -26.90
CA LEU A 97 -9.68 -2.05 -26.64
C LEU A 97 -8.60 -2.29 -25.58
N ILE A 98 -7.49 -1.57 -25.69
CA ILE A 98 -6.39 -1.65 -24.71
C ILE A 98 -6.85 -1.11 -23.35
N SER A 99 -7.59 -0.01 -23.37
CA SER A 99 -8.13 0.61 -22.15
C SER A 99 -9.16 -0.30 -21.46
N VAL A 100 -10.06 -0.94 -22.18
CA VAL A 100 -10.98 -1.94 -21.61
C VAL A 100 -10.19 -3.12 -21.04
N GLY A 101 -9.18 -3.60 -21.74
CA GLY A 101 -8.27 -4.64 -21.24
C GLY A 101 -7.60 -4.25 -19.92
N ALA A 102 -7.15 -3.00 -19.81
CA ALA A 102 -6.56 -2.48 -18.56
C ALA A 102 -7.59 -2.39 -17.43
N VAL A 103 -8.85 -1.99 -17.70
CA VAL A 103 -9.93 -2.02 -16.70
C VAL A 103 -10.18 -3.47 -16.23
N VAL A 104 -10.19 -4.44 -17.15
CA VAL A 104 -10.34 -5.86 -16.80
C VAL A 104 -9.19 -6.34 -15.92
N ILE A 105 -7.94 -6.01 -16.24
CA ILE A 105 -6.76 -6.35 -15.41
C ILE A 105 -6.89 -5.71 -14.01
N THR A 106 -7.34 -4.46 -13.93
CA THR A 106 -7.59 -3.77 -12.67
C THR A 106 -8.68 -4.50 -11.86
N ALA A 107 -9.75 -4.96 -12.51
CA ALA A 107 -10.80 -5.74 -11.87
C ALA A 107 -10.29 -7.11 -11.40
N ILE A 108 -9.49 -7.80 -12.21
CA ILE A 108 -8.81 -9.06 -11.85
C ILE A 108 -7.96 -8.87 -10.59
N THR A 109 -7.16 -7.82 -10.55
CA THR A 109 -6.35 -7.47 -9.36
C THR A 109 -7.25 -7.18 -8.16
N GLY A 110 -8.37 -6.48 -8.35
CA GLY A 110 -9.37 -6.20 -7.33
C GLY A 110 -10.04 -7.46 -6.76
N THR A 111 -10.23 -8.53 -7.56
CA THR A 111 -10.83 -9.78 -7.06
C THR A 111 -9.98 -10.45 -5.99
N PHE A 112 -8.66 -10.28 -6.01
CA PHE A 112 -7.80 -10.77 -4.94
C PHE A 112 -8.03 -10.00 -3.63
N GLY A 113 -8.20 -8.66 -3.68
CA GLY A 113 -8.58 -7.86 -2.52
C GLY A 113 -9.96 -8.21 -1.95
N LEU A 114 -10.93 -8.44 -2.82
CA LEU A 114 -12.27 -8.94 -2.46
C LEU A 114 -12.17 -10.30 -1.75
N TRP A 115 -11.39 -11.23 -2.29
CA TRP A 115 -11.17 -12.54 -1.70
C TRP A 115 -10.49 -12.45 -0.33
N LEU A 116 -9.43 -11.64 -0.19
CA LEU A 116 -8.77 -11.42 1.10
C LEU A 116 -9.74 -10.86 2.15
N ALA A 117 -10.60 -9.91 1.76
CA ALA A 117 -11.59 -9.31 2.65
C ALA A 117 -12.59 -10.35 3.17
N HIS A 118 -12.96 -11.31 2.33
CA HIS A 118 -13.92 -12.35 2.66
C HIS A 118 -13.30 -13.55 3.39
N ALA A 119 -12.10 -13.96 2.98
CA ALA A 119 -11.46 -15.20 3.44
C ALA A 119 -10.82 -15.09 4.82
N PHE A 120 -10.45 -13.88 5.27
CA PHE A 120 -9.66 -13.68 6.48
C PHE A 120 -10.24 -12.59 7.38
N ASP A 121 -10.18 -12.77 8.69
CA ASP A 121 -10.40 -11.72 9.67
C ASP A 121 -9.20 -10.75 9.76
N TRP A 122 -9.37 -9.65 10.49
CA TRP A 122 -8.34 -8.63 10.64
C TRP A 122 -7.02 -9.15 11.24
N ARG A 123 -7.09 -10.10 12.17
CA ARG A 123 -5.93 -10.70 12.84
C ARG A 123 -5.13 -11.59 11.90
N HIS A 124 -5.80 -12.40 11.08
CA HIS A 124 -5.14 -13.22 10.07
C HIS A 124 -4.50 -12.38 8.99
N LEU A 125 -5.16 -11.28 8.56
CA LEU A 125 -4.58 -10.33 7.63
C LEU A 125 -3.28 -9.71 8.17
N VAL A 126 -3.26 -9.25 9.43
CA VAL A 126 -2.01 -8.75 10.06
C VAL A 126 -0.90 -9.81 9.97
N ARG A 127 -1.18 -11.08 10.29
CA ARG A 127 -0.19 -12.16 10.20
C ARG A 127 0.29 -12.40 8.77
N ILE A 128 -0.61 -12.38 7.78
CA ILE A 128 -0.25 -12.54 6.37
C ILE A 128 0.70 -11.43 5.94
N PHE A 129 0.31 -10.18 6.15
CA PHE A 129 1.14 -9.04 5.78
C PHE A 129 2.45 -9.01 6.57
N ALA A 130 2.46 -9.36 7.86
CA ALA A 130 3.66 -9.42 8.67
C ALA A 130 4.64 -10.49 8.16
N ASN A 131 4.16 -11.70 7.86
CA ASN A 131 5.03 -12.79 7.40
C ASN A 131 5.61 -12.51 6.01
N VAL A 132 4.80 -11.99 5.07
CA VAL A 132 5.29 -11.59 3.75
C VAL A 132 6.30 -10.46 3.88
N SER A 133 6.03 -9.45 4.71
CA SER A 133 6.96 -8.34 4.93
C SER A 133 8.29 -8.81 5.52
N ARG A 134 8.28 -9.75 6.49
CA ARG A 134 9.53 -10.34 7.04
C ARG A 134 10.36 -10.97 5.95
N PHE A 135 9.71 -11.79 5.12
CA PHE A 135 10.38 -12.44 4.02
C PHE A 135 10.98 -11.42 3.04
N VAL A 136 10.19 -10.44 2.61
CA VAL A 136 10.63 -9.41 1.65
C VAL A 136 11.77 -8.57 2.20
N LEU A 137 11.68 -8.10 3.45
CA LEU A 137 12.72 -7.24 4.04
C LEU A 137 14.01 -8.01 4.32
N ALA A 138 13.91 -9.23 4.86
CA ALA A 138 15.08 -10.07 5.10
C ALA A 138 15.77 -10.43 3.78
N SER A 139 15.03 -10.86 2.76
CA SER A 139 15.56 -11.15 1.43
C SER A 139 16.17 -9.91 0.78
N SER A 140 15.59 -8.72 0.97
CA SER A 140 16.13 -7.46 0.46
C SER A 140 17.47 -7.11 1.08
N LEU A 141 17.59 -7.23 2.40
CA LEU A 141 18.86 -6.97 3.09
C LEU A 141 19.94 -7.99 2.69
N LEU A 142 19.59 -9.27 2.58
CA LEU A 142 20.52 -10.31 2.13
C LEU A 142 20.96 -10.09 0.67
N PHE A 143 20.03 -9.68 -0.19
CA PHE A 143 20.32 -9.41 -1.60
C PHE A 143 21.24 -8.19 -1.77
N GLU A 144 20.98 -7.11 -1.03
CA GLU A 144 21.85 -5.93 -1.04
C GLU A 144 23.23 -6.24 -0.43
N PHE A 145 23.29 -7.05 0.63
CA PHE A 145 24.55 -7.52 1.20
C PHE A 145 25.35 -8.36 0.19
N TYR A 146 24.69 -9.29 -0.49
CA TYR A 146 25.31 -10.09 -1.54
C TYR A 146 25.92 -9.21 -2.65
N ALA A 147 25.13 -8.26 -3.16
CA ALA A 147 25.58 -7.35 -4.20
C ALA A 147 26.74 -6.46 -3.75
N ALA A 148 26.68 -5.91 -2.54
CA ALA A 148 27.67 -4.94 -2.06
C ALA A 148 28.94 -5.58 -1.49
N ALA A 149 28.83 -6.68 -0.73
CA ALA A 149 29.97 -7.28 -0.03
C ALA A 149 30.64 -8.40 -0.81
N ILE A 150 29.85 -9.24 -1.49
CA ILE A 150 30.37 -10.45 -2.18
C ILE A 150 30.62 -10.14 -3.64
N LEU A 151 29.61 -9.71 -4.39
CA LEU A 151 29.76 -9.39 -5.81
C LEU A 151 30.51 -8.07 -6.05
N ARG A 152 30.40 -7.14 -5.11
CA ARG A 152 31.01 -5.79 -5.17
C ARG A 152 30.58 -5.03 -6.44
N GLY A 153 29.33 -5.22 -6.88
CA GLY A 153 28.85 -4.70 -8.14
C GLY A 153 27.32 -4.62 -8.21
N ARG A 154 26.87 -4.19 -9.37
CA ARG A 154 25.46 -4.06 -9.71
C ARG A 154 24.92 -5.37 -10.24
N ILE A 155 23.63 -5.63 -10.04
CA ILE A 155 22.95 -6.81 -10.59
C ILE A 155 21.90 -6.35 -11.58
N LEU A 156 21.91 -6.92 -12.78
CA LEU A 156 20.87 -6.74 -13.80
C LEU A 156 19.73 -7.77 -13.62
N PRO A 157 18.51 -7.48 -14.12
CA PRO A 157 17.48 -8.50 -14.26
C PRO A 157 17.95 -9.69 -15.10
N PHE A 158 17.61 -10.91 -14.72
CA PHE A 158 18.12 -12.12 -15.36
C PHE A 158 17.65 -12.34 -16.81
N PHE A 159 16.51 -11.71 -17.19
CA PHE A 159 15.97 -11.84 -18.53
C PHE A 159 16.47 -10.78 -19.52
N LYS A 160 17.25 -9.78 -19.09
CA LYS A 160 17.75 -8.72 -19.96
C LYS A 160 19.20 -8.98 -20.35
N ASN A 161 19.41 -9.27 -21.64
CA ASN A 161 20.71 -9.18 -22.25
C ASN A 161 20.90 -7.77 -22.81
N PHE A 162 21.84 -7.05 -22.31
CA PHE A 162 22.25 -5.73 -22.84
C PHE A 162 23.47 -5.88 -23.76
N GLU A 163 23.47 -6.91 -24.60
CA GLU A 163 24.54 -7.13 -25.57
C GLU A 163 24.56 -5.96 -26.56
N GLY A 164 25.68 -5.21 -26.57
CA GLY A 164 25.88 -4.05 -27.42
C GLY A 164 25.58 -2.69 -26.83
N GLU A 165 24.98 -2.57 -25.65
CA GLU A 165 24.86 -1.29 -24.94
C GLU A 165 26.06 -1.06 -24.02
N ILE A 166 26.75 0.10 -24.24
CA ILE A 166 28.02 0.41 -23.57
C ILE A 166 27.85 0.49 -22.03
N VAL A 167 26.76 1.02 -21.48
CA VAL A 167 26.37 0.97 -20.04
C VAL A 167 24.87 1.25 -19.93
N PRO A 168 24.06 0.33 -19.39
CA PRO A 168 22.65 0.61 -19.14
C PRO A 168 22.47 1.75 -18.13
N ALA A 169 21.40 2.54 -18.30
CA ALA A 169 21.06 3.57 -17.32
C ALA A 169 20.85 2.95 -15.93
N LYS A 170 21.20 3.69 -14.86
CA LYS A 170 21.10 3.21 -13.47
C LYS A 170 19.71 2.63 -13.11
N ALA A 171 18.65 3.12 -13.73
CA ALA A 171 17.30 2.67 -13.51
C ALA A 171 17.00 1.23 -13.98
N TYR A 172 17.85 0.64 -14.84
CA TYR A 172 17.64 -0.71 -15.37
C TYR A 172 18.28 -1.81 -14.52
N TYR A 173 19.09 -1.46 -13.54
CA TYR A 173 19.67 -2.45 -12.63
C TYR A 173 18.67 -2.89 -11.56
N TRP A 174 18.66 -4.17 -11.24
CA TRP A 174 17.87 -4.71 -10.13
C TRP A 174 18.34 -4.16 -8.79
N THR A 175 19.67 -4.14 -8.56
CA THR A 175 20.29 -3.39 -7.47
C THR A 175 21.59 -2.73 -7.91
N GLN A 176 21.91 -1.62 -7.26
CA GLN A 176 23.16 -0.88 -7.48
C GLN A 176 24.30 -1.34 -6.56
N GLY A 177 24.04 -2.25 -5.58
CA GLY A 177 24.99 -2.66 -4.59
C GLY A 177 25.39 -1.56 -3.59
N ASN A 178 24.44 -0.70 -3.23
CA ASN A 178 24.71 0.54 -2.49
C ASN A 178 24.69 0.39 -0.96
N LEU A 179 24.61 -0.81 -0.41
CA LEU A 179 24.42 -1.02 1.03
C LEU A 179 25.45 -0.27 1.89
N PHE A 180 26.71 -0.18 1.43
CA PHE A 180 27.81 0.45 2.17
C PHE A 180 28.26 1.79 1.59
N ASN A 181 27.73 2.20 0.44
CA ASN A 181 28.16 3.41 -0.27
C ASN A 181 27.43 4.67 0.18
N GLY A 182 26.50 4.56 1.13
CA GLY A 182 25.69 5.68 1.58
C GLY A 182 24.65 6.16 0.57
N ASP A 183 24.42 5.45 -0.54
CA ASP A 183 23.36 5.74 -1.52
C ASP A 183 22.12 4.87 -1.27
N ARG A 184 21.07 5.01 -2.07
CA ARG A 184 19.78 4.34 -1.89
C ARG A 184 19.87 2.85 -2.20
N ILE A 185 19.34 1.99 -1.31
CA ILE A 185 19.14 0.57 -1.59
C ILE A 185 17.76 0.34 -2.25
N GLN A 186 17.67 -0.71 -3.05
CA GLN A 186 16.47 -1.09 -3.81
C GLN A 186 15.86 -2.40 -3.33
N GLY A 187 16.66 -3.24 -2.68
CA GLY A 187 16.28 -4.58 -2.25
C GLY A 187 15.87 -5.48 -3.42
N ILE A 188 15.22 -6.60 -3.11
CA ILE A 188 14.68 -7.49 -4.15
C ILE A 188 13.59 -6.80 -4.99
N LEU A 189 12.96 -5.74 -4.50
CA LEU A 189 11.91 -4.99 -5.20
C LEU A 189 12.43 -4.17 -6.39
N GLY A 190 13.75 -4.01 -6.55
CA GLY A 190 14.34 -3.27 -7.66
C GLY A 190 14.03 -1.76 -7.68
N ASN A 191 13.39 -1.24 -6.63
CA ASN A 191 12.99 0.15 -6.52
C ASN A 191 13.00 0.61 -5.06
N ALA A 192 13.77 1.64 -4.76
CA ALA A 192 13.91 2.15 -3.40
C ALA A 192 12.60 2.73 -2.82
N ASN A 193 11.71 3.30 -3.65
CA ASN A 193 10.41 3.79 -3.19
C ASN A 193 9.45 2.62 -2.87
N LEU A 194 9.53 1.50 -3.62
CA LEU A 194 8.79 0.28 -3.30
C LEU A 194 9.29 -0.38 -2.02
N LEU A 195 10.62 -0.44 -1.83
CA LEU A 195 11.19 -0.96 -0.58
C LEU A 195 10.72 -0.13 0.62
N ALA A 196 10.74 1.21 0.51
CA ALA A 196 10.23 2.10 1.54
C ALA A 196 8.73 1.89 1.79
N TYR A 197 7.95 1.72 0.73
CA TYR A 197 6.50 1.48 0.81
C TYR A 197 6.17 0.20 1.58
N VAL A 198 6.82 -0.90 1.23
CA VAL A 198 6.65 -2.17 1.96
C VAL A 198 7.16 -2.05 3.39
N SER A 199 8.27 -1.33 3.62
CA SER A 199 8.80 -1.08 4.97
C SER A 199 7.83 -0.28 5.84
N MET A 200 7.11 0.71 5.30
CA MET A 200 6.07 1.46 6.01
C MET A 200 4.92 0.54 6.43
N ILE A 201 4.41 -0.29 5.53
CA ILE A 201 3.37 -1.27 5.86
C ILE A 201 3.87 -2.24 6.92
N ALA A 202 5.11 -2.73 6.76
CA ALA A 202 5.77 -3.64 7.69
C ALA A 202 5.86 -3.06 9.11
N LEU A 203 6.27 -1.79 9.26
CA LEU A 203 6.31 -1.12 10.57
C LEU A 203 4.96 -1.14 11.28
N ILE A 204 3.88 -0.85 10.54
CA ILE A 204 2.53 -0.82 11.08
C ILE A 204 2.10 -2.23 11.53
N VAL A 205 2.21 -3.22 10.63
CA VAL A 205 1.74 -4.58 10.93
C VAL A 205 2.59 -5.27 11.98
N PHE A 206 3.91 -5.02 12.04
CA PHE A 206 4.78 -5.57 13.09
C PHE A 206 4.48 -4.96 14.46
N ALA A 207 4.21 -3.65 14.53
CA ALA A 207 3.83 -2.99 15.77
C ALA A 207 2.50 -3.55 16.32
N VAL A 208 1.50 -3.70 15.44
CA VAL A 208 0.19 -4.26 15.80
C VAL A 208 0.29 -5.74 16.16
N GLU A 209 1.06 -6.53 15.41
CA GLU A 209 1.30 -7.94 15.73
C GLU A 209 1.98 -8.11 17.10
N PHE A 210 2.98 -7.30 17.40
CA PHE A 210 3.64 -7.30 18.71
C PHE A 210 2.67 -6.98 19.84
N ALA A 211 1.80 -5.97 19.64
CA ALA A 211 0.85 -5.52 20.66
C ALA A 211 -0.25 -6.56 20.95
N ILE A 212 -0.70 -7.33 19.93
CA ILE A 212 -1.95 -8.10 20.01
C ILE A 212 -1.71 -9.61 19.91
N ILE A 213 -0.83 -10.05 19.01
CA ILE A 213 -0.73 -11.46 18.63
C ILE A 213 0.22 -12.25 19.54
N GLY A 214 1.17 -11.55 20.19
CA GLY A 214 2.07 -12.16 21.15
C GLY A 214 3.21 -12.96 20.49
N THR A 215 3.69 -12.51 19.35
CA THR A 215 4.89 -13.04 18.69
C THR A 215 6.10 -12.94 19.62
N SER A 216 7.07 -13.85 19.47
CA SER A 216 8.31 -13.82 20.25
C SER A 216 8.94 -12.43 20.22
N ARG A 217 9.38 -11.95 21.40
CA ARG A 217 10.00 -10.62 21.55
C ARG A 217 11.15 -10.38 20.58
N TRP A 218 12.00 -11.38 20.40
CA TRP A 218 13.16 -11.29 19.52
C TRP A 218 12.79 -11.21 18.04
N ILE A 219 11.78 -11.98 17.61
CA ILE A 219 11.24 -11.91 16.24
C ILE A 219 10.65 -10.53 16.00
N SER A 220 9.89 -9.99 16.95
CA SER A 220 9.28 -8.67 16.83
C SER A 220 10.33 -7.55 16.74
N ILE A 221 11.36 -7.59 17.61
CA ILE A 221 12.45 -6.63 17.58
C ILE A 221 13.21 -6.70 16.25
N ALA A 222 13.59 -7.90 15.80
CA ALA A 222 14.29 -8.10 14.53
C ALA A 222 13.45 -7.63 13.35
N SER A 223 12.13 -7.89 13.36
CA SER A 223 11.20 -7.45 12.31
C SER A 223 11.08 -5.92 12.27
N LEU A 224 10.91 -5.26 13.41
CA LEU A 224 10.84 -3.80 13.48
C LEU A 224 12.18 -3.17 13.07
N ALA A 225 13.31 -3.73 13.55
CA ALA A 225 14.63 -3.25 13.17
C ALA A 225 14.89 -3.36 11.67
N SER A 226 14.52 -4.49 11.04
CA SER A 226 14.66 -4.67 9.58
C SER A 226 13.79 -3.66 8.80
N ALA A 227 12.57 -3.38 9.27
CA ALA A 227 11.71 -2.40 8.62
C ALA A 227 12.26 -0.97 8.75
N VAL A 228 12.75 -0.58 9.92
CA VAL A 228 13.40 0.73 10.14
C VAL A 228 14.66 0.83 9.28
N LEU A 229 15.48 -0.21 9.24
CA LEU A 229 16.73 -0.23 8.46
C LEU A 229 16.45 -0.09 6.95
N CYS A 230 15.54 -0.90 6.38
CA CYS A 230 15.17 -0.81 4.98
C CYS A 230 14.55 0.56 4.63
N LEU A 231 13.68 1.10 5.49
CA LEU A 231 13.09 2.42 5.31
C LEU A 231 14.18 3.51 5.28
N SER A 232 15.09 3.50 6.23
CA SER A 232 16.17 4.49 6.34
C SER A 232 17.14 4.42 5.16
N LEU A 233 17.57 3.22 4.78
CA LEU A 233 18.50 3.01 3.67
C LEU A 233 17.87 3.25 2.30
N SER A 234 16.53 3.16 2.17
CA SER A 234 15.83 3.51 0.93
C SER A 234 15.84 5.01 0.62
N LYS A 235 16.04 5.86 1.63
CA LYS A 235 16.07 7.33 1.52
C LYS A 235 14.90 7.90 0.71
N SER A 236 13.70 7.37 0.91
CA SER A 236 12.49 7.83 0.22
C SER A 236 11.81 8.95 1.00
N VAL A 237 11.97 10.17 0.54
CA VAL A 237 11.38 11.36 1.17
C VAL A 237 9.86 11.31 1.19
N GLY A 238 9.22 10.92 0.07
CA GLY A 238 7.76 10.82 -0.01
C GLY A 238 7.18 9.81 1.00
N ILE A 239 7.83 8.65 1.17
CA ILE A 239 7.44 7.69 2.21
C ILE A 239 7.78 8.20 3.60
N GLY A 240 8.85 8.97 3.76
CA GLY A 240 9.17 9.62 5.03
C GLY A 240 8.01 10.49 5.55
N PHE A 241 7.40 11.30 4.68
CA PHE A 241 6.19 12.06 5.03
C PHE A 241 5.00 11.16 5.38
N ALA A 242 4.81 10.07 4.64
CA ALA A 242 3.75 9.11 4.94
C ALA A 242 3.95 8.44 6.30
N VAL A 243 5.17 8.03 6.63
CA VAL A 243 5.53 7.46 7.95
C VAL A 243 5.34 8.48 9.07
N ALA A 244 5.71 9.74 8.86
CA ALA A 244 5.47 10.79 9.85
C ALA A 244 3.98 10.97 10.13
N ALA A 245 3.14 11.02 9.08
CA ALA A 245 1.68 11.09 9.24
C ALA A 245 1.11 9.85 9.98
N VAL A 246 1.61 8.67 9.67
CA VAL A 246 1.23 7.41 10.35
C VAL A 246 1.62 7.46 11.83
N LEU A 247 2.84 7.87 12.15
CA LEU A 247 3.32 7.96 13.55
C LEU A 247 2.50 8.97 14.35
N VAL A 248 2.25 10.17 13.81
CA VAL A 248 1.40 11.18 14.45
C VAL A 248 0.00 10.62 14.70
N SER A 249 -0.59 9.99 13.69
CA SER A 249 -1.94 9.39 13.80
C SER A 249 -1.98 8.28 14.86
N ALA A 250 -0.95 7.44 14.93
CA ALA A 250 -0.83 6.39 15.93
C ALA A 250 -0.69 6.98 17.36
N VAL A 251 0.18 7.96 17.54
CA VAL A 251 0.37 8.63 18.84
C VAL A 251 -0.92 9.30 19.31
N VAL A 252 -1.60 10.04 18.43
CA VAL A 252 -2.88 10.69 18.74
C VAL A 252 -3.94 9.67 19.12
N SER A 253 -4.03 8.57 18.37
CA SER A 253 -5.01 7.51 18.63
C SER A 253 -4.76 6.82 19.97
N LEU A 254 -3.49 6.53 20.29
CA LEU A 254 -3.10 5.92 21.56
C LEU A 254 -3.30 6.90 22.75
N ALA A 255 -3.00 8.19 22.57
CA ALA A 255 -3.22 9.21 23.59
C ALA A 255 -4.72 9.46 23.86
N ALA A 256 -5.55 9.30 22.83
CA ALA A 256 -7.00 9.44 22.92
C ALA A 256 -7.71 8.19 23.49
N GLU A 257 -7.00 7.03 23.55
CA GLU A 257 -7.54 5.78 24.08
C GLU A 257 -7.88 5.91 25.57
N GLY A 258 -9.09 5.47 25.94
CA GLY A 258 -9.57 5.52 27.33
C GLY A 258 -9.97 6.91 27.84
N GLN A 259 -9.87 7.96 27.02
CA GLN A 259 -10.30 9.30 27.40
C GLN A 259 -11.82 9.47 27.25
N PRO A 260 -12.48 10.35 28.05
CA PRO A 260 -13.87 10.76 27.84
C PRO A 260 -14.11 11.29 26.42
N LYS A 261 -15.34 11.16 25.92
CA LYS A 261 -15.67 11.50 24.52
C LYS A 261 -15.29 12.93 24.12
N ASP A 262 -15.53 13.90 24.99
CA ASP A 262 -15.21 15.32 24.78
C ASP A 262 -13.70 15.56 24.68
N VAL A 263 -12.91 14.94 25.59
CA VAL A 263 -11.45 15.00 25.58
C VAL A 263 -10.89 14.32 24.32
N ARG A 264 -11.41 13.15 23.97
CA ARG A 264 -11.03 12.41 22.77
C ARG A 264 -11.30 13.22 21.50
N HIS A 265 -12.45 13.88 21.37
CA HIS A 265 -12.75 14.77 20.25
C HIS A 265 -11.80 15.96 20.18
N ARG A 266 -11.31 16.48 21.33
CA ARG A 266 -10.30 17.54 21.35
C ARG A 266 -8.97 17.05 20.79
N TYR A 267 -8.47 15.87 21.17
CA TYR A 267 -7.25 15.28 20.60
C TYR A 267 -7.33 15.20 19.07
N TYR A 268 -8.40 14.64 18.55
CA TYR A 268 -8.57 14.50 17.11
C TYR A 268 -8.72 15.85 16.40
N ARG A 269 -9.43 16.80 16.98
CA ARG A 269 -9.57 18.15 16.39
C ARG A 269 -8.22 18.86 16.34
N VAL A 270 -7.45 18.84 17.41
CA VAL A 270 -6.10 19.42 17.45
C VAL A 270 -5.20 18.75 16.42
N ALA A 271 -5.25 17.41 16.31
CA ALA A 271 -4.46 16.68 15.33
C ALA A 271 -4.82 17.06 13.88
N TRP A 272 -6.10 17.24 13.57
CA TRP A 272 -6.55 17.67 12.23
C TRP A 272 -6.10 19.09 11.91
N VAL A 273 -6.22 20.01 12.86
CA VAL A 273 -5.75 21.40 12.70
C VAL A 273 -4.23 21.41 12.50
N ALA A 274 -3.50 20.68 13.35
CA ALA A 274 -2.05 20.57 13.22
C ALA A 274 -1.62 19.94 11.89
N ALA A 275 -2.30 18.91 11.42
CA ALA A 275 -2.04 18.28 10.12
C ALA A 275 -2.29 19.26 8.97
N GLY A 276 -3.36 20.07 9.03
CA GLY A 276 -3.63 21.11 8.05
C GLY A 276 -2.56 22.19 8.03
N ILE A 277 -2.17 22.71 9.19
CA ILE A 277 -1.09 23.70 9.33
C ILE A 277 0.23 23.13 8.79
N PHE A 278 0.56 21.88 9.16
CA PHE A 278 1.76 21.20 8.70
C PHE A 278 1.75 21.02 7.17
N ALA A 279 0.64 20.62 6.58
CA ALA A 279 0.52 20.48 5.14
C ALA A 279 0.74 21.81 4.41
N VAL A 280 0.17 22.91 4.92
CA VAL A 280 0.38 24.25 4.37
C VAL A 280 1.85 24.67 4.53
N ALA A 281 2.46 24.45 5.69
CA ALA A 281 3.86 24.77 5.94
C ALA A 281 4.79 24.01 4.98
N VAL A 282 4.58 22.69 4.83
CA VAL A 282 5.34 21.86 3.87
C VAL A 282 5.17 22.37 2.44
N TRP A 283 3.96 22.75 2.05
CA TRP A 283 3.71 23.30 0.72
C TRP A 283 4.42 24.63 0.49
N LEU A 284 4.41 25.55 1.46
CA LEU A 284 5.09 26.84 1.39
C LEU A 284 6.63 26.69 1.37
N MET A 285 7.15 25.82 2.24
CA MET A 285 8.59 25.62 2.44
C MET A 285 9.16 24.46 1.59
N ARG A 286 8.41 23.94 0.62
CA ARG A 286 8.80 22.74 -0.14
C ARG A 286 10.20 22.84 -0.76
N GLY A 287 10.57 24.00 -1.31
CA GLY A 287 11.89 24.20 -1.93
C GLY A 287 13.03 24.04 -0.92
N GLU A 288 12.92 24.67 0.24
CA GLU A 288 13.92 24.63 1.32
C GLU A 288 14.01 23.23 1.91
N ILE A 289 12.85 22.58 2.16
CA ILE A 289 12.78 21.22 2.70
C ILE A 289 13.45 20.22 1.74
N PHE A 290 13.16 20.29 0.43
CA PHE A 290 13.77 19.39 -0.54
C PHE A 290 15.27 19.61 -0.67
N THR A 291 15.72 20.86 -0.66
CA THR A 291 17.16 21.22 -0.68
C THR A 291 17.86 20.69 0.57
N ALA A 292 17.29 20.87 1.77
CA ALA A 292 17.83 20.36 3.02
C ALA A 292 17.91 18.82 3.05
N LEU A 293 17.00 18.14 2.34
CA LEU A 293 17.01 16.68 2.17
C LEU A 293 17.90 16.19 1.02
N GLY A 294 18.72 17.07 0.43
CA GLY A 294 19.61 16.73 -0.68
C GLY A 294 18.88 16.38 -1.97
N LYS A 295 17.66 16.91 -2.17
CA LYS A 295 16.85 16.74 -3.38
C LYS A 295 16.77 18.07 -4.13
N SER A 296 16.53 17.96 -5.46
CA SER A 296 16.28 19.15 -6.26
C SER A 296 14.98 19.86 -5.82
N PRO A 297 14.91 21.21 -5.86
CA PRO A 297 13.72 21.97 -5.46
C PRO A 297 12.46 21.64 -6.28
N ASP A 298 12.63 21.09 -7.49
CA ASP A 298 11.57 20.65 -8.40
C ASP A 298 10.98 19.26 -8.05
N MET A 299 11.20 18.77 -6.82
CA MET A 299 10.74 17.46 -6.35
C MET A 299 11.25 16.30 -7.23
N THR A 300 12.50 16.37 -7.71
CA THR A 300 13.08 15.36 -8.62
C THR A 300 12.33 15.21 -9.96
N GLY A 301 11.99 16.34 -10.59
CA GLY A 301 11.31 16.39 -11.89
C GLY A 301 9.79 16.27 -11.83
N ARG A 302 9.17 16.07 -10.66
CA ARG A 302 7.71 15.94 -10.55
C ARG A 302 6.95 17.19 -10.98
N THR A 303 7.47 18.37 -10.70
CA THR A 303 6.84 19.62 -11.13
C THR A 303 6.72 19.70 -12.65
N MET A 304 7.75 19.24 -13.37
CA MET A 304 7.71 19.16 -14.84
C MET A 304 6.70 18.12 -15.33
N ILE A 305 6.68 16.94 -14.69
CA ILE A 305 5.70 15.88 -14.98
C ILE A 305 4.29 16.42 -14.82
N TRP A 306 3.99 17.03 -13.68
CA TRP A 306 2.65 17.57 -13.39
C TRP A 306 2.22 18.68 -14.34
N LYS A 307 3.15 19.55 -14.75
CA LYS A 307 2.86 20.58 -15.75
C LYS A 307 2.41 19.98 -17.09
N LYS A 308 3.11 18.96 -17.57
CA LYS A 308 2.74 18.24 -18.81
C LYS A 308 1.40 17.51 -18.66
N VAL A 309 1.21 16.80 -17.54
CA VAL A 309 -0.03 16.07 -17.23
C VAL A 309 -1.22 17.01 -17.14
N LEU A 310 -1.08 18.16 -16.47
CA LEU A 310 -2.15 19.17 -16.40
C LEU A 310 -2.48 19.75 -17.78
N GLY A 311 -1.48 19.95 -18.64
CA GLY A 311 -1.74 20.34 -20.04
C GLY A 311 -2.67 19.36 -20.74
N LEU A 312 -2.36 18.07 -20.70
CA LEU A 312 -3.20 17.04 -21.30
C LEU A 312 -4.59 16.93 -20.62
N ILE A 313 -4.66 17.10 -19.29
CA ILE A 313 -5.94 17.09 -18.57
C ILE A 313 -6.87 18.20 -19.09
N TRP A 314 -6.33 19.40 -19.33
CA TRP A 314 -7.14 20.52 -19.85
C TRP A 314 -7.64 20.30 -21.29
N ASP A 315 -6.96 19.47 -22.09
CA ASP A 315 -7.43 19.10 -23.43
C ASP A 315 -8.63 18.13 -23.38
N ARG A 316 -8.68 17.24 -22.37
CA ARG A 316 -9.77 16.24 -22.20
C ARG A 316 -10.22 16.12 -20.74
N PRO A 317 -10.74 17.18 -20.10
CA PRO A 317 -10.95 17.18 -18.65
C PRO A 317 -12.08 16.27 -18.17
N PHE A 318 -13.11 16.02 -19.01
CA PHE A 318 -14.28 15.26 -18.63
C PHE A 318 -14.15 13.76 -18.86
N GLN A 319 -13.68 13.35 -20.03
CA GLN A 319 -13.60 11.94 -20.43
C GLN A 319 -12.25 11.29 -20.13
N GLY A 320 -11.17 12.11 -19.98
CA GLY A 320 -9.81 11.61 -19.90
C GLY A 320 -9.32 10.99 -21.21
N TYR A 321 -8.21 10.26 -21.14
CA TYR A 321 -7.61 9.59 -22.30
C TYR A 321 -7.87 8.09 -22.35
N GLY A 322 -8.55 7.49 -21.36
CA GLY A 322 -8.77 6.06 -21.22
C GLY A 322 -7.84 5.44 -20.16
N TRP A 323 -8.39 4.50 -19.41
CA TRP A 323 -7.69 3.85 -18.30
C TRP A 323 -6.61 2.88 -18.77
N LEU A 324 -5.39 3.00 -18.24
CA LEU A 324 -4.28 2.08 -18.50
C LEU A 324 -3.61 1.60 -17.20
N SER A 325 -3.89 2.25 -16.07
CA SER A 325 -3.20 2.13 -14.77
C SER A 325 -1.78 2.72 -14.83
N TYR A 326 -0.86 2.11 -15.60
CA TYR A 326 0.42 2.71 -16.00
C TYR A 326 0.34 3.19 -17.45
N TRP A 327 1.03 4.29 -17.76
CA TRP A 327 1.15 4.76 -19.14
C TRP A 327 1.90 3.72 -19.99
N MET A 328 1.39 3.42 -21.15
CA MET A 328 1.97 2.41 -22.02
C MET A 328 2.85 3.04 -23.12
N PRO A 329 4.06 2.52 -23.34
CA PRO A 329 4.86 2.90 -24.50
C PRO A 329 4.08 2.63 -25.82
N GLY A 330 4.30 3.46 -26.84
CA GLY A 330 3.64 3.33 -28.13
C GLY A 330 2.18 3.78 -28.16
N ILE A 331 1.67 4.40 -27.09
CA ILE A 331 0.29 4.91 -27.03
C ILE A 331 0.30 6.41 -26.80
N GLU A 332 -0.29 7.15 -27.75
CA GLU A 332 -0.53 8.59 -27.60
C GLU A 332 -1.63 8.85 -26.53
N PRO A 333 -1.48 9.84 -25.63
CA PRO A 333 -0.42 10.87 -25.61
C PRO A 333 0.77 10.52 -24.72
N TYR A 334 0.93 9.29 -24.30
CA TYR A 334 1.91 8.86 -23.29
C TYR A 334 3.29 8.57 -23.88
N GLU A 335 3.37 8.32 -25.22
CA GLU A 335 4.63 8.07 -25.90
C GLU A 335 5.57 9.27 -25.74
N GLY A 336 6.72 9.02 -25.11
CA GLY A 336 7.73 10.09 -24.91
C GLY A 336 7.27 11.27 -24.04
N LEU A 337 6.08 11.18 -23.38
CA LEU A 337 5.51 12.29 -22.59
C LEU A 337 6.49 12.83 -21.55
N VAL A 338 7.15 11.93 -20.83
CA VAL A 338 8.15 12.30 -19.83
C VAL A 338 9.38 11.43 -19.96
N VAL A 339 10.48 12.04 -20.34
CA VAL A 339 11.81 11.43 -20.38
C VAL A 339 12.76 12.30 -19.59
N ILE A 340 13.37 11.76 -18.53
CA ILE A 340 14.36 12.44 -17.68
C ILE A 340 15.62 11.58 -17.63
N ASN A 341 16.76 12.15 -17.99
CA ASN A 341 18.04 11.45 -18.02
C ASN A 341 18.00 10.13 -18.84
N LYS A 342 17.37 10.16 -20.02
CA LYS A 342 17.18 9.01 -20.91
C LYS A 342 16.32 7.89 -20.32
N VAL A 343 15.57 8.14 -19.25
CA VAL A 343 14.63 7.20 -18.63
C VAL A 343 13.21 7.70 -18.85
N SER A 344 12.36 6.86 -19.44
CA SER A 344 10.93 7.14 -19.61
C SER A 344 10.18 6.89 -18.32
N TYR A 345 9.26 7.80 -17.99
CA TYR A 345 8.37 7.68 -16.84
C TYR A 345 6.96 7.33 -17.34
N TYR A 346 6.31 6.40 -16.64
CA TYR A 346 5.03 5.81 -17.06
C TYR A 346 3.90 6.08 -16.07
N GLN A 347 3.99 7.18 -15.32
CA GLN A 347 2.96 7.62 -14.37
C GLN A 347 3.17 9.10 -14.00
N ALA A 348 2.10 9.76 -13.53
CA ALA A 348 2.20 11.14 -13.04
C ALA A 348 2.94 11.27 -11.69
N HIS A 349 3.26 10.18 -11.01
CA HIS A 349 3.70 10.19 -9.61
C HIS A 349 2.74 10.97 -8.70
N ASN A 350 1.46 10.90 -9.00
CA ASN A 350 0.35 11.45 -8.22
C ASN A 350 -0.93 10.73 -8.66
N ALA A 351 -1.50 9.92 -7.78
CA ALA A 351 -2.65 9.08 -8.11
C ALA A 351 -3.89 9.88 -8.51
N PHE A 352 -4.06 11.09 -7.98
CA PHE A 352 -5.21 11.95 -8.32
C PHE A 352 -5.06 12.53 -9.72
N LEU A 353 -3.85 12.94 -10.10
CA LEU A 353 -3.57 13.42 -11.46
C LEU A 353 -3.67 12.27 -12.47
N ASP A 354 -3.16 11.08 -12.15
CA ASP A 354 -3.29 9.91 -13.02
C ASP A 354 -4.75 9.48 -13.19
N MET A 355 -5.53 9.52 -12.11
CA MET A 355 -6.96 9.21 -12.19
C MET A 355 -7.72 10.22 -13.06
N TRP A 356 -7.40 11.52 -12.94
CA TRP A 356 -8.02 12.56 -13.76
C TRP A 356 -7.58 12.46 -15.23
N LEU A 357 -6.29 12.32 -15.49
CA LEU A 357 -5.75 12.18 -16.84
C LEU A 357 -6.37 11.01 -17.60
N GLN A 358 -6.46 9.86 -16.94
CA GLN A 358 -6.89 8.63 -17.59
C GLN A 358 -8.41 8.45 -17.55
N GLY A 359 -9.05 8.69 -16.41
CA GLY A 359 -10.47 8.43 -16.18
C GLY A 359 -11.39 9.66 -16.30
N GLY A 360 -10.81 10.85 -16.44
CA GLY A 360 -11.55 12.11 -16.45
C GLY A 360 -12.03 12.55 -15.07
N ILE A 361 -12.69 13.71 -15.03
CA ILE A 361 -13.14 14.32 -13.76
C ILE A 361 -14.16 13.46 -13.00
N LEU A 362 -15.00 12.73 -13.72
CA LEU A 362 -16.00 11.84 -13.09
C LEU A 362 -15.32 10.72 -12.30
N ALA A 363 -14.32 10.05 -12.88
CA ALA A 363 -13.56 9.02 -12.19
C ALA A 363 -12.80 9.59 -10.99
N LEU A 364 -12.19 10.78 -11.13
CA LEU A 364 -11.51 11.47 -10.03
C LEU A 364 -12.45 11.76 -8.86
N ILE A 365 -13.66 12.30 -9.12
CA ILE A 365 -14.66 12.62 -8.08
C ILE A 365 -15.07 11.32 -7.37
N ILE A 366 -15.46 10.29 -8.12
CA ILE A 366 -15.91 9.01 -7.54
C ILE A 366 -14.77 8.38 -6.71
N PHE A 367 -13.55 8.38 -7.23
CA PHE A 367 -12.36 7.86 -6.53
C PHE A 367 -12.13 8.62 -5.22
N THR A 368 -12.13 9.96 -5.25
CA THR A 368 -11.91 10.79 -4.06
C THR A 368 -13.01 10.59 -3.01
N VAL A 369 -14.28 10.54 -3.44
CA VAL A 369 -15.41 10.26 -2.54
C VAL A 369 -15.30 8.85 -1.94
N MET A 370 -14.92 7.86 -2.73
CA MET A 370 -14.68 6.49 -2.26
C MET A 370 -13.57 6.43 -1.21
N LEU A 371 -12.45 7.13 -1.44
CA LEU A 371 -11.37 7.24 -0.46
C LEU A 371 -11.85 7.90 0.83
N PHE A 372 -12.60 9.01 0.73
CA PHE A 372 -13.12 9.72 1.89
C PHE A 372 -14.09 8.85 2.71
N ILE A 373 -15.05 8.19 2.07
CA ILE A 373 -15.99 7.28 2.75
C ILE A 373 -15.24 6.14 3.44
N THR A 374 -14.25 5.56 2.77
CA THR A 374 -13.43 4.48 3.32
C THR A 374 -12.63 4.96 4.52
N PHE A 375 -12.01 6.14 4.42
CA PHE A 375 -11.30 6.77 5.52
C PHE A 375 -12.20 6.96 6.74
N VAL A 376 -13.38 7.56 6.56
CA VAL A 376 -14.32 7.78 7.66
C VAL A 376 -14.72 6.47 8.33
N LYS A 377 -15.00 5.42 7.56
CA LYS A 377 -15.37 4.11 8.10
C LYS A 377 -14.23 3.43 8.85
N LEU A 378 -13.01 3.45 8.30
CA LEU A 378 -11.82 2.91 8.97
C LEU A 378 -11.51 3.68 10.26
N TRP A 379 -11.67 5.00 10.22
CA TRP A 379 -11.54 5.85 11.40
C TRP A 379 -12.58 5.50 12.48
N GLN A 380 -13.85 5.37 12.09
CA GLN A 380 -14.91 4.95 13.00
C GLN A 380 -14.63 3.58 13.61
N LEU A 381 -14.14 2.62 12.81
CA LEU A 381 -13.74 1.30 13.26
C LEU A 381 -12.66 1.40 14.34
N ALA A 382 -11.60 2.18 14.10
CA ALA A 382 -10.50 2.36 15.04
C ALA A 382 -10.92 3.06 16.34
N VAL A 383 -11.85 4.03 16.27
CA VAL A 383 -12.31 4.80 17.43
C VAL A 383 -13.34 4.06 18.28
N ARG A 384 -14.17 3.22 17.68
CA ARG A 384 -15.20 2.45 18.40
C ARG A 384 -14.63 1.25 19.16
N HIS A 385 -13.53 0.69 18.69
CA HIS A 385 -12.90 -0.47 19.30
C HIS A 385 -11.65 -0.07 20.08
N THR A 386 -11.48 -0.64 21.28
CA THR A 386 -10.31 -0.40 22.14
C THR A 386 -9.11 -1.30 21.78
N SER A 387 -9.26 -2.17 20.80
CA SER A 387 -8.17 -3.04 20.35
C SER A 387 -7.31 -2.36 19.30
N SER A 388 -6.00 -2.34 19.52
CA SER A 388 -5.01 -1.84 18.55
C SER A 388 -5.06 -2.62 17.22
N LEU A 389 -5.77 -3.76 17.17
CA LEU A 389 -6.02 -4.50 15.94
C LEU A 389 -6.69 -3.62 14.88
N TYR A 390 -7.61 -2.77 15.26
CA TYR A 390 -8.36 -1.94 14.33
C TYR A 390 -7.64 -0.64 13.95
N LEU A 391 -6.44 -0.39 14.52
CA LEU A 391 -5.59 0.73 14.12
C LEU A 391 -4.83 0.46 12.81
N TRP A 392 -4.42 -0.80 12.53
CA TRP A 392 -3.58 -1.05 11.37
C TRP A 392 -4.23 -0.67 10.04
N PRO A 393 -5.54 -0.94 9.78
CA PRO A 393 -6.12 -0.61 8.49
C PRO A 393 -6.14 0.91 8.24
N ILE A 394 -6.53 1.70 9.26
CA ILE A 394 -6.55 3.16 9.11
C ILE A 394 -5.14 3.74 9.00
N LEU A 395 -4.15 3.22 9.73
CA LEU A 395 -2.77 3.70 9.65
C LEU A 395 -2.16 3.40 8.28
N VAL A 396 -2.37 2.18 7.75
CA VAL A 396 -1.95 1.84 6.38
C VAL A 396 -2.66 2.75 5.37
N PHE A 397 -3.95 2.97 5.54
CA PHE A 397 -4.74 3.80 4.63
C PHE A 397 -4.27 5.27 4.64
N ILE A 398 -3.94 5.85 5.80
CA ILE A 398 -3.32 7.18 5.92
C ILE A 398 -1.98 7.21 5.16
N GLY A 399 -1.12 6.22 5.40
CA GLY A 399 0.16 6.10 4.70
C GLY A 399 -0.02 6.05 3.18
N LEU A 400 -0.99 5.27 2.69
CA LEU A 400 -1.34 5.18 1.28
C LEU A 400 -1.82 6.53 0.72
N ILE A 401 -2.74 7.22 1.39
CA ILE A 401 -3.24 8.53 0.92
C ILE A 401 -2.10 9.53 0.82
N VAL A 402 -1.27 9.66 1.86
CA VAL A 402 -0.16 10.63 1.86
C VAL A 402 0.86 10.30 0.77
N GLN A 403 1.20 9.02 0.61
CA GLN A 403 2.10 8.58 -0.46
C GLN A 403 1.57 8.94 -1.85
N ASN A 404 0.25 8.85 -2.06
CA ASN A 404 -0.36 9.04 -3.38
C ASN A 404 -0.37 10.50 -3.88
N PHE A 405 0.06 11.45 -3.07
CA PHE A 405 0.43 12.79 -3.56
C PHE A 405 1.81 12.81 -4.25
N THR A 406 2.63 11.78 -4.08
CA THR A 406 3.98 11.68 -4.65
C THR A 406 4.23 10.40 -5.47
N GLU A 407 3.28 9.49 -5.51
CA GLU A 407 3.33 8.22 -6.26
C GLU A 407 1.90 7.80 -6.63
N SER A 408 1.71 6.95 -7.66
CA SER A 408 0.37 6.49 -8.07
C SER A 408 0.07 5.06 -7.60
N ARG A 409 0.61 4.66 -6.45
CA ARG A 409 0.58 3.27 -5.99
C ARG A 409 -0.80 2.72 -5.63
N LEU A 410 -1.74 3.57 -5.24
CA LEU A 410 -3.13 3.14 -4.99
C LEU A 410 -3.83 2.62 -6.24
N LEU A 411 -3.36 2.99 -7.43
CA LEU A 411 -4.01 2.67 -8.70
C LEU A 411 -3.57 1.32 -9.27
N SER A 412 -2.61 0.64 -8.64
CA SER A 412 -2.01 -0.58 -9.17
C SER A 412 -1.58 -1.57 -8.10
N GLU A 413 -1.40 -2.82 -8.49
CA GLU A 413 -0.74 -3.87 -7.69
C GLU A 413 -1.24 -3.98 -6.25
N LEU A 414 -0.32 -4.04 -5.26
CA LEU A 414 -0.64 -4.14 -3.84
C LEU A 414 -1.48 -2.97 -3.33
N GLY A 415 -1.27 -1.76 -3.85
CA GLY A 415 -2.04 -0.59 -3.46
C GLY A 415 -3.51 -0.72 -3.81
N TRP A 416 -3.82 -1.18 -5.04
CA TRP A 416 -5.19 -1.43 -5.48
C TRP A 416 -5.87 -2.56 -4.68
N VAL A 417 -5.11 -3.61 -4.37
CA VAL A 417 -5.60 -4.72 -3.54
C VAL A 417 -5.91 -4.25 -2.12
N LEU A 418 -5.03 -3.45 -1.50
CA LEU A 418 -5.29 -2.88 -0.17
C LEU A 418 -6.50 -1.94 -0.19
N LEU A 419 -6.63 -1.10 -1.21
CA LEU A 419 -7.80 -0.24 -1.37
C LEU A 419 -9.08 -1.09 -1.45
N THR A 420 -9.12 -2.09 -2.32
CA THR A 420 -10.26 -2.98 -2.49
C THR A 420 -10.57 -3.74 -1.19
N LEU A 421 -9.55 -4.30 -0.54
CA LEU A 421 -9.68 -4.96 0.75
C LEU A 421 -10.36 -4.06 1.79
N PHE A 422 -9.87 -2.83 1.96
CA PHE A 422 -10.39 -1.91 2.96
C PHE A 422 -11.81 -1.43 2.63
N VAL A 423 -12.06 -1.05 1.38
CA VAL A 423 -13.38 -0.58 0.91
C VAL A 423 -14.47 -1.63 1.16
N ILE A 424 -14.14 -2.91 0.99
CA ILE A 424 -15.08 -4.03 1.18
C ILE A 424 -15.19 -4.39 2.66
N LYS A 425 -14.04 -4.58 3.33
CA LYS A 425 -14.02 -5.12 4.69
C LYS A 425 -14.63 -4.20 5.75
N VAL A 426 -14.60 -2.88 5.56
CA VAL A 426 -15.28 -1.91 6.44
C VAL A 426 -16.81 -1.96 6.37
N ARG A 427 -17.38 -2.79 5.51
CA ARG A 427 -18.82 -3.02 5.40
C ARG A 427 -19.28 -4.30 6.11
N GLU A 428 -18.37 -5.06 6.67
CA GLU A 428 -18.73 -6.24 7.46
C GLU A 428 -19.58 -5.81 8.66
N PRO A 429 -20.67 -6.56 8.97
CA PRO A 429 -21.44 -6.30 10.17
C PRO A 429 -20.56 -6.35 11.42
N GLU A 430 -20.81 -5.47 12.39
CA GLU A 430 -20.06 -5.42 13.66
C GLU A 430 -20.06 -6.77 14.41
N GLU A 431 -21.07 -7.59 14.21
CA GLU A 431 -21.21 -8.93 14.75
C GLU A 431 -20.13 -9.92 14.24
N MET A 432 -19.57 -9.66 13.06
CA MET A 432 -18.45 -10.45 12.51
C MET A 432 -17.09 -9.93 12.96
N LEU A 433 -17.05 -8.75 13.58
CA LEU A 433 -15.81 -8.22 14.17
C LEU A 433 -15.56 -8.97 15.47
N GLU A 434 -14.34 -9.51 15.64
CA GLU A 434 -13.99 -10.27 16.85
C GLU A 434 -14.43 -9.54 18.13
N PRO A 435 -15.05 -10.24 19.08
CA PRO A 435 -15.35 -9.67 20.38
C PRO A 435 -14.03 -9.23 21.04
N LEU A 436 -14.04 -8.06 21.63
CA LEU A 436 -12.94 -7.45 22.37
C LEU A 436 -12.29 -8.47 23.31
N GLY A 437 -11.25 -9.12 22.87
CA GLY A 437 -10.40 -9.93 23.73
C GLY A 437 -9.79 -9.01 24.78
N ARG A 438 -9.94 -9.33 26.06
CA ARG A 438 -9.30 -8.60 27.16
C ARG A 438 -7.85 -8.32 26.77
N SER A 439 -7.46 -7.03 26.79
CA SER A 439 -6.08 -6.59 26.55
C SER A 439 -5.10 -7.49 27.31
N PRO A 440 -4.08 -8.07 26.66
CA PRO A 440 -3.09 -8.87 27.37
C PRO A 440 -2.50 -8.05 28.51
N LYS A 441 -2.39 -8.64 29.70
CA LYS A 441 -1.86 -8.01 30.93
C LYS A 441 -0.54 -7.25 30.76
N ARG A 442 0.19 -7.47 29.67
CA ARG A 442 1.48 -6.85 29.34
C ARG A 442 1.42 -5.35 28.95
N VAL A 443 0.34 -4.87 28.34
CA VAL A 443 0.20 -3.43 28.01
C VAL A 443 -0.02 -2.61 29.30
N ARG A 444 -0.71 -3.20 30.29
CA ARG A 444 -0.88 -2.55 31.63
C ARG A 444 0.44 -2.35 32.38
N LEU A 445 1.46 -3.16 32.14
CA LEU A 445 2.77 -3.03 32.82
C LEU A 445 3.58 -1.86 32.31
N LEU A 446 3.54 -1.58 31.00
CA LEU A 446 4.20 -0.39 30.41
C LEU A 446 3.52 0.91 30.89
N TYR A 447 2.20 0.95 30.96
CA TYR A 447 1.46 2.11 31.49
C TYR A 447 1.63 2.34 32.99
N ARG A 448 1.80 1.28 33.80
CA ARG A 448 2.11 1.42 35.23
C ARG A 448 3.52 1.95 35.48
N GLY A 449 4.50 1.58 34.63
CA GLY A 449 5.87 2.13 34.71
C GLY A 449 5.93 3.64 34.47
N LEU A 450 5.17 4.14 33.50
CA LEU A 450 5.12 5.57 33.16
C LEU A 450 4.33 6.42 34.17
N ARG A 451 3.35 5.87 34.92
CA ARG A 451 2.64 6.58 35.99
C ARG A 451 3.41 6.65 37.32
N ARG A 452 4.26 5.67 37.60
CA ARG A 452 5.06 5.68 38.86
C ARG A 452 6.15 6.73 38.86
N ASN A 453 6.63 7.21 37.73
CA ASN A 453 7.65 8.28 37.63
C ASN A 453 7.04 9.69 37.64
N ARG A 454 5.73 9.87 37.81
CA ARG A 454 5.08 11.21 37.97
C ARG A 454 4.59 11.51 39.38
N SER A 455 4.88 10.63 40.34
CA SER A 455 4.50 10.80 41.76
C SER A 455 5.72 10.69 42.74
N GLN A 456 6.89 11.06 42.26
CA GLN A 456 8.05 11.38 43.11
C GLN A 456 8.56 12.78 42.75
#